data_1eefa48f3f6fcd726eb7b823ee1fa547
#
_entry.id   1eefa48f3f6fcd726eb7b823ee1fa547
#
_cell.length_a   1.000
_cell.length_b   1.000
_cell.length_c   1.000
_cell.angle_alpha   90.00
_cell.angle_beta   90.00
_cell.angle_gamma   90.00
#
_symmetry.space_group_name_H-M   'P 1'
#
loop_
_entity.id
_entity.type
_entity.pdbx_description
1 polymer ?
#
loop_
_entity_poly.entity_id
_entity_poly.type
_entity_poly.pdbx_seq_one_letter_code
_entity_poly.pdbx_strand_id
1 'polypeptide(L)'
;MSEDVLSDAFFDARERDLKKRLKPKRFEHARGVSKTAASLAETYGVDVRKARLAGLLHDWDKEYGDDEIRERARALGVDVDPYVLDTMPRLLHGPTAAAELVRAYPDLSADVVQAIARHTAAAVGMSDLDMIIYIADAIEPSRDFDGLDELRAAIGAVPLEELFMMTFNHILLTLVERRRRLHPATGEVWNHYVARSRDAKAEKGTA
;
A
#
# COMPACT_ATOMS: atom_id res chain seq x y z
N MET A 1 23.47 0.67 19.85
CA MET A 1 22.49 -0.46 19.84
C MET A 1 21.48 -0.14 18.77
N SER A 2 21.23 -1.03 17.81
CA SER A 2 20.16 -0.85 16.82
C SER A 2 18.82 -0.81 17.56
N GLU A 3 17.93 0.07 17.15
CA GLU A 3 16.57 0.14 17.70
C GLU A 3 15.76 -1.05 17.16
N ASP A 4 15.04 -1.79 18.01
CA ASP A 4 14.10 -2.82 17.53
C ASP A 4 12.87 -2.14 16.93
N VAL A 5 12.93 -1.90 15.62
CA VAL A 5 11.87 -1.22 14.84
C VAL A 5 10.55 -1.99 14.76
N LEU A 6 10.52 -3.24 15.20
CA LEU A 6 9.29 -4.05 15.29
C LEU A 6 8.77 -4.17 16.72
N SER A 7 9.39 -3.48 17.68
CA SER A 7 8.90 -3.43 19.07
C SER A 7 7.62 -2.60 19.20
N ASP A 8 6.80 -2.93 20.20
CA ASP A 8 5.62 -2.10 20.52
C ASP A 8 6.02 -0.68 20.91
N ALA A 9 7.16 -0.50 21.57
CA ALA A 9 7.67 0.83 21.93
C ALA A 9 7.95 1.70 20.70
N PHE A 10 8.56 1.12 19.66
CA PHE A 10 8.78 1.82 18.39
C PHE A 10 7.46 2.14 17.70
N PHE A 11 6.55 1.17 17.62
CA PHE A 11 5.22 1.35 17.02
C PHE A 11 4.46 2.50 17.69
N ASP A 12 4.39 2.49 19.03
CA ASP A 12 3.69 3.52 19.81
C ASP A 12 4.31 4.91 19.63
N ALA A 13 5.64 4.98 19.49
CA ALA A 13 6.31 6.23 19.19
C ALA A 13 5.92 6.76 17.80
N ARG A 14 5.90 5.90 16.78
CA ARG A 14 5.49 6.29 15.42
C ARG A 14 4.01 6.64 15.34
N GLU A 15 3.15 5.95 16.07
CA GLU A 15 1.73 6.31 16.16
C GLU A 15 1.54 7.72 16.74
N ARG A 16 2.29 8.07 17.80
CA ARG A 16 2.28 9.44 18.37
C ARG A 16 2.80 10.49 17.38
N ASP A 17 3.84 10.17 16.61
CA ASP A 17 4.37 11.09 15.59
C ASP A 17 3.38 11.27 14.45
N LEU A 18 2.76 10.18 13.98
CA LEU A 18 1.76 10.21 12.92
C LEU A 18 0.53 11.03 13.32
N LYS A 19 0.08 10.91 14.57
CA LYS A 19 -1.01 11.71 15.13
C LYS A 19 -0.77 13.21 15.07
N LYS A 20 0.50 13.66 15.15
CA LYS A 20 0.87 15.08 15.01
C LYS A 20 0.95 15.53 13.55
N ARG A 21 1.21 14.58 12.62
CA ARG A 21 1.40 14.84 11.19
C ARG A 21 0.09 14.87 10.41
N LEU A 22 -0.85 14.01 10.76
CA LEU A 22 -2.07 13.79 10.01
C LEU A 22 -3.28 14.48 10.64
N LYS A 23 -4.21 14.88 9.80
CA LYS A 23 -5.55 15.29 10.25
C LYS A 23 -6.26 14.12 10.95
N PRO A 24 -7.16 14.39 11.93
CA PRO A 24 -7.77 13.33 12.73
C PRO A 24 -8.39 12.19 11.92
N LYS A 25 -9.16 12.48 10.87
CA LYS A 25 -9.77 11.45 10.01
C LYS A 25 -8.72 10.59 9.31
N ARG A 26 -7.62 11.20 8.84
CA ARG A 26 -6.54 10.46 8.16
C ARG A 26 -5.74 9.62 9.15
N PHE A 27 -5.53 10.12 10.36
CA PHE A 27 -4.90 9.35 11.42
C PHE A 27 -5.72 8.10 11.79
N GLU A 28 -7.05 8.22 11.97
CA GLU A 28 -7.92 7.07 12.23
C GLU A 28 -7.93 6.07 11.07
N HIS A 29 -7.90 6.55 9.82
CA HIS A 29 -7.70 5.71 8.65
C HIS A 29 -6.38 4.92 8.73
N ALA A 30 -5.25 5.55 9.01
CA ALA A 30 -3.96 4.88 9.13
C ALA A 30 -3.96 3.80 10.23
N ARG A 31 -4.64 4.06 11.35
CA ARG A 31 -4.88 3.05 12.40
C ARG A 31 -5.76 1.89 11.91
N GLY A 32 -6.78 2.20 11.13
CA GLY A 32 -7.64 1.21 10.48
C GLY A 32 -6.84 0.31 9.55
N VAL A 33 -6.04 0.90 8.66
CA VAL A 33 -5.15 0.17 7.75
C VAL A 33 -4.15 -0.71 8.51
N SER A 34 -3.53 -0.19 9.57
CA SER A 34 -2.61 -0.95 10.42
C SER A 34 -3.25 -2.21 11.00
N LYS A 35 -4.47 -2.11 11.53
CA LYS A 35 -5.22 -3.24 12.10
C LYS A 35 -5.66 -4.23 11.02
N THR A 36 -6.15 -3.73 9.90
CA THR A 36 -6.57 -4.56 8.76
C THR A 36 -5.39 -5.31 8.16
N ALA A 37 -4.23 -4.64 8.00
CA ALA A 37 -3.01 -5.27 7.52
C ALA A 37 -2.51 -6.38 8.45
N ALA A 38 -2.57 -6.17 9.77
CA ALA A 38 -2.23 -7.20 10.76
C ALA A 38 -3.14 -8.43 10.63
N SER A 39 -4.46 -8.23 10.51
CA SER A 39 -5.42 -9.32 10.34
C SER A 39 -5.25 -10.08 9.01
N LEU A 40 -4.99 -9.36 7.91
CA LEU A 40 -4.66 -9.99 6.63
C LEU A 40 -3.37 -10.80 6.72
N ALA A 41 -2.35 -10.27 7.40
CA ALA A 41 -1.08 -10.97 7.59
C ALA A 41 -1.25 -12.27 8.38
N GLU A 42 -2.08 -12.28 9.43
CA GLU A 42 -2.45 -13.51 10.16
C GLU A 42 -3.14 -14.52 9.24
N THR A 43 -4.09 -14.05 8.42
CA THR A 43 -4.86 -14.92 7.51
C THR A 43 -3.99 -15.56 6.43
N TYR A 44 -3.01 -14.82 5.90
CA TYR A 44 -2.19 -15.27 4.76
C TYR A 44 -0.76 -15.70 5.14
N GLY A 45 -0.44 -15.76 6.45
CA GLY A 45 0.84 -16.29 6.93
C GLY A 45 2.03 -15.34 6.68
N VAL A 46 1.80 -14.01 6.69
CA VAL A 46 2.83 -12.98 6.56
C VAL A 46 3.20 -12.42 7.94
N ASP A 47 4.36 -11.79 8.07
CA ASP A 47 4.79 -11.18 9.34
C ASP A 47 3.83 -10.07 9.79
N VAL A 48 3.09 -10.35 10.85
CA VAL A 48 2.04 -9.48 11.43
C VAL A 48 2.62 -8.15 11.92
N ARG A 49 3.82 -8.17 12.52
CA ARG A 49 4.43 -6.94 13.06
C ARG A 49 4.87 -6.02 11.93
N LYS A 50 5.43 -6.57 10.85
CA LYS A 50 5.78 -5.81 9.64
C LYS A 50 4.54 -5.23 8.98
N ALA A 51 3.49 -6.02 8.81
CA ALA A 51 2.24 -5.57 8.20
C ALA A 51 1.57 -4.46 9.03
N ARG A 52 1.49 -4.64 10.34
CA ARG A 52 0.99 -3.64 11.29
C ARG A 52 1.76 -2.32 11.18
N LEU A 53 3.09 -2.37 11.12
CA LEU A 53 3.94 -1.19 11.04
C LEU A 53 3.82 -0.51 9.67
N ALA A 54 3.92 -1.26 8.57
CA ALA A 54 3.79 -0.73 7.21
C ALA A 54 2.42 -0.07 7.01
N GLY A 55 1.35 -0.71 7.50
CA GLY A 55 -0.01 -0.17 7.47
C GLY A 55 -0.17 1.12 8.27
N LEU A 56 0.51 1.27 9.41
CA LEU A 56 0.52 2.53 10.16
C LEU A 56 1.22 3.65 9.38
N LEU A 57 2.34 3.34 8.74
CA LEU A 57 3.25 4.34 8.15
C LEU A 57 2.95 4.65 6.67
N HIS A 58 2.05 3.92 5.99
CA HIS A 58 1.84 4.06 4.55
C HIS A 58 1.52 5.50 4.10
N ASP A 59 0.74 6.22 4.88
CA ASP A 59 0.28 7.59 4.62
C ASP A 59 1.13 8.67 5.35
N TRP A 60 2.38 8.36 5.72
CA TRP A 60 3.27 9.28 6.47
C TRP A 60 3.39 10.67 5.85
N ASP A 61 3.41 10.78 4.53
CA ASP A 61 3.56 12.02 3.77
C ASP A 61 2.24 12.51 3.12
N LYS A 62 1.08 11.99 3.55
CA LYS A 62 -0.23 12.26 2.89
C LYS A 62 -0.72 13.69 2.94
N GLU A 63 -0.32 14.45 3.94
CA GLU A 63 -0.85 15.80 4.16
C GLU A 63 -0.11 16.90 3.38
N TYR A 64 1.00 16.57 2.68
CA TYR A 64 1.67 17.53 1.82
C TYR A 64 0.79 17.95 0.63
N GLY A 65 0.83 19.25 0.30
CA GLY A 65 0.22 19.79 -0.91
C GLY A 65 0.93 19.34 -2.19
N ASP A 66 0.30 19.57 -3.34
CA ASP A 66 0.81 19.06 -4.63
C ASP A 66 2.21 19.59 -4.97
N ASP A 67 2.50 20.87 -4.69
CA ASP A 67 3.84 21.45 -4.95
C ASP A 67 4.86 21.01 -3.91
N GLU A 68 4.47 20.98 -2.63
CA GLU A 68 5.33 20.52 -1.55
C GLU A 68 5.78 19.07 -1.73
N ILE A 69 4.87 18.17 -2.15
CA ILE A 69 5.22 16.76 -2.35
C ILE A 69 6.14 16.57 -3.57
N ARG A 70 6.01 17.40 -4.63
CA ARG A 70 6.94 17.39 -5.76
C ARG A 70 8.34 17.83 -5.34
N GLU A 71 8.45 18.91 -4.59
CA GLU A 71 9.73 19.41 -4.05
C GLU A 71 10.36 18.36 -3.14
N ARG A 72 9.56 17.74 -2.28
CA ARG A 72 9.99 16.68 -1.38
C ARG A 72 10.50 15.45 -2.13
N ALA A 73 9.81 15.00 -3.18
CA ALA A 73 10.27 13.90 -4.01
C ALA A 73 11.64 14.18 -4.65
N ARG A 74 11.85 15.40 -5.16
CA ARG A 74 13.16 15.84 -5.69
C ARG A 74 14.24 15.88 -4.62
N ALA A 75 13.95 16.48 -3.46
CA ALA A 75 14.90 16.60 -2.34
C ALA A 75 15.31 15.24 -1.75
N LEU A 76 14.39 14.28 -1.75
CA LEU A 76 14.62 12.91 -1.29
C LEU A 76 15.31 12.04 -2.37
N GLY A 77 15.42 12.51 -3.61
CA GLY A 77 15.99 11.76 -4.73
C GLY A 77 15.14 10.54 -5.10
N VAL A 78 13.81 10.66 -4.96
CA VAL A 78 12.89 9.57 -5.34
C VAL A 78 12.86 9.44 -6.86
N ASP A 79 13.12 8.24 -7.36
CA ASP A 79 12.99 7.93 -8.78
C ASP A 79 11.50 7.80 -9.12
N VAL A 80 10.98 8.75 -9.88
CA VAL A 80 9.56 8.84 -10.22
C VAL A 80 9.43 9.16 -11.70
N ASP A 81 8.49 8.48 -12.35
CA ASP A 81 8.09 8.80 -13.73
C ASP A 81 7.77 10.31 -13.85
N PRO A 82 8.38 11.04 -14.80
CA PRO A 82 8.16 12.48 -14.98
C PRO A 82 6.68 12.85 -15.18
N TYR A 83 5.90 12.00 -15.85
CA TYR A 83 4.47 12.22 -16.02
C TYR A 83 3.73 12.14 -14.66
N VAL A 84 4.10 11.18 -13.79
CA VAL A 84 3.52 11.07 -12.45
C VAL A 84 3.89 12.28 -11.60
N LEU A 85 5.16 12.67 -11.62
CA LEU A 85 5.65 13.85 -10.90
C LEU A 85 4.89 15.13 -11.28
N ASP A 86 4.62 15.32 -12.57
CA ASP A 86 3.94 16.51 -13.08
C ASP A 86 2.42 16.45 -12.88
N THR A 87 1.79 15.34 -13.22
CA THR A 87 0.32 15.29 -13.40
C THR A 87 -0.42 14.53 -12.29
N MET A 88 0.28 13.74 -11.45
CA MET A 88 -0.31 12.87 -10.42
C MET A 88 0.41 12.99 -9.06
N PRO A 89 0.73 14.21 -8.58
CA PRO A 89 1.58 14.41 -7.40
C PRO A 89 1.06 13.70 -6.14
N ARG A 90 -0.25 13.52 -6.05
CA ARG A 90 -0.85 12.80 -4.90
C ARG A 90 -0.46 11.34 -4.79
N LEU A 91 0.11 10.72 -5.85
CA LEU A 91 0.64 9.36 -5.77
C LEU A 91 2.07 9.31 -5.19
N LEU A 92 2.72 10.46 -5.05
CA LEU A 92 4.10 10.56 -4.56
C LEU A 92 4.23 10.30 -3.05
N HIS A 93 3.13 10.40 -2.28
CA HIS A 93 3.21 10.27 -0.82
C HIS A 93 3.74 8.90 -0.35
N GLY A 94 3.46 7.82 -1.06
CA GLY A 94 4.02 6.50 -0.75
C GLY A 94 5.54 6.46 -0.96
N PRO A 95 6.05 6.74 -2.16
CA PRO A 95 7.48 6.79 -2.43
C PRO A 95 8.26 7.79 -1.56
N THR A 96 7.70 8.97 -1.28
CA THR A 96 8.37 9.97 -0.42
C THR A 96 8.37 9.55 1.05
N ALA A 97 7.26 8.97 1.54
CA ALA A 97 7.20 8.40 2.89
C ALA A 97 8.26 7.30 3.07
N ALA A 98 8.38 6.39 2.13
CA ALA A 98 9.38 5.33 2.16
C ALA A 98 10.81 5.88 2.20
N ALA A 99 11.13 6.86 1.33
CA ALA A 99 12.45 7.49 1.29
C ALA A 99 12.79 8.27 2.57
N GLU A 100 11.82 8.95 3.17
CA GLU A 100 12.00 9.63 4.45
C GLU A 100 12.22 8.65 5.59
N LEU A 101 11.35 7.63 5.67
CA LEU A 101 11.36 6.68 6.77
C LEU A 101 12.66 5.86 6.80
N VAL A 102 13.21 5.46 5.65
CA VAL A 102 14.50 4.74 5.62
C VAL A 102 15.68 5.64 6.04
N ARG A 103 15.60 6.96 5.79
CA ARG A 103 16.61 7.91 6.26
C ARG A 103 16.52 8.14 7.76
N ALA A 104 15.29 8.28 8.28
CA ALA A 104 15.05 8.51 9.70
C ALA A 104 15.27 7.25 10.55
N TYR A 105 14.97 6.08 9.98
CA TYR A 105 15.02 4.76 10.65
C TYR A 105 15.72 3.73 9.75
N PRO A 106 17.05 3.73 9.68
CA PRO A 106 17.81 2.85 8.78
C PRO A 106 17.65 1.36 9.07
N ASP A 107 17.18 1.01 10.27
CA ASP A 107 16.91 -0.38 10.68
C ASP A 107 15.56 -0.91 10.16
N LEU A 108 14.74 -0.08 9.51
CA LEU A 108 13.51 -0.55 8.83
C LEU A 108 13.87 -1.56 7.73
N SER A 109 13.21 -2.71 7.76
CA SER A 109 13.45 -3.74 6.75
C SER A 109 12.99 -3.30 5.35
N ALA A 110 13.73 -3.72 4.33
CA ALA A 110 13.49 -3.32 2.95
C ALA A 110 12.09 -3.66 2.44
N ASP A 111 11.50 -4.76 2.91
CA ASP A 111 10.14 -5.18 2.57
C ASP A 111 9.07 -4.23 3.14
N VAL A 112 9.23 -3.74 4.38
CA VAL A 112 8.34 -2.72 4.96
C VAL A 112 8.42 -1.40 4.16
N VAL A 113 9.64 -0.96 3.85
CA VAL A 113 9.87 0.27 3.05
C VAL A 113 9.26 0.13 1.65
N GLN A 114 9.44 -1.04 1.00
CA GLN A 114 8.87 -1.34 -0.31
C GLN A 114 7.33 -1.31 -0.27
N ALA A 115 6.72 -1.94 0.72
CA ALA A 115 5.26 -1.96 0.84
C ALA A 115 4.68 -0.56 1.00
N ILE A 116 5.34 0.31 1.79
CA ILE A 116 4.97 1.72 1.91
C ILE A 116 5.10 2.44 0.55
N ALA A 117 6.19 2.21 -0.19
CA ALA A 117 6.40 2.86 -1.48
C ALA A 117 5.35 2.48 -2.54
N ARG A 118 4.90 1.22 -2.56
CA ARG A 118 4.08 0.63 -3.62
C ARG A 118 2.57 0.68 -3.37
N HIS A 119 2.13 1.07 -2.17
CA HIS A 119 0.71 0.98 -1.81
C HIS A 119 -0.22 1.85 -2.67
N THR A 120 0.29 2.90 -3.33
CA THR A 120 -0.54 3.84 -4.11
C THR A 120 -0.86 3.38 -5.52
N ALA A 121 0.11 2.78 -6.22
CA ALA A 121 0.03 2.48 -7.65
C ALA A 121 0.17 0.99 -7.97
N ALA A 122 0.51 0.18 -6.97
CA ALA A 122 1.00 -1.18 -7.15
C ALA A 122 2.28 -1.25 -8.01
N ALA A 123 2.78 -2.45 -8.28
CA ALA A 123 3.94 -2.69 -9.13
C ALA A 123 3.90 -4.12 -9.69
N VAL A 124 4.68 -4.39 -10.73
CA VAL A 124 5.01 -5.76 -11.13
C VAL A 124 5.85 -6.41 -10.02
N GLY A 125 5.55 -7.67 -9.69
CA GLY A 125 6.30 -8.41 -8.67
C GLY A 125 6.11 -7.88 -7.25
N MET A 126 4.86 -7.57 -6.87
CA MET A 126 4.51 -7.27 -5.48
C MET A 126 4.83 -8.46 -4.58
N SER A 127 5.44 -8.20 -3.43
CA SER A 127 5.53 -9.19 -2.35
C SER A 127 4.17 -9.37 -1.67
N ASP A 128 4.04 -10.42 -0.86
CA ASP A 128 2.81 -10.64 -0.07
C ASP A 128 2.54 -9.47 0.86
N LEU A 129 3.58 -8.86 1.45
CA LEU A 129 3.45 -7.67 2.28
C LEU A 129 2.97 -6.45 1.47
N ASP A 130 3.50 -6.24 0.26
CA ASP A 130 3.04 -5.17 -0.63
C ASP A 130 1.54 -5.32 -0.94
N MET A 131 1.10 -6.55 -1.29
CA MET A 131 -0.31 -6.85 -1.56
C MET A 131 -1.19 -6.60 -0.34
N ILE A 132 -0.75 -7.02 0.85
CA ILE A 132 -1.49 -6.79 2.10
C ILE A 132 -1.71 -5.31 2.36
N ILE A 133 -0.68 -4.47 2.21
CA ILE A 133 -0.83 -3.04 2.47
C ILE A 133 -1.76 -2.37 1.43
N TYR A 134 -1.62 -2.75 0.16
CA TYR A 134 -2.50 -2.28 -0.91
C TYR A 134 -3.97 -2.63 -0.65
N ILE A 135 -4.24 -3.88 -0.28
CA ILE A 135 -5.59 -4.36 0.04
C ILE A 135 -6.11 -3.65 1.30
N ALA A 136 -5.31 -3.61 2.38
CA ALA A 136 -5.73 -3.04 3.66
C ALA A 136 -6.13 -1.57 3.54
N ASP A 137 -5.41 -0.75 2.75
CA ASP A 137 -5.78 0.65 2.47
C ASP A 137 -7.15 0.74 1.78
N ALA A 138 -7.46 -0.20 0.89
CA ALA A 138 -8.73 -0.20 0.17
C ALA A 138 -9.93 -0.65 1.03
N ILE A 139 -9.73 -1.62 1.96
CA ILE A 139 -10.86 -2.31 2.62
C ILE A 139 -11.00 -2.03 4.13
N GLU A 140 -10.14 -1.17 4.73
CA GLU A 140 -10.20 -0.89 6.16
C GLU A 140 -11.60 -0.38 6.58
N PRO A 141 -12.01 -0.53 7.88
CA PRO A 141 -13.41 -0.35 8.30
C PRO A 141 -14.04 1.01 8.01
N SER A 142 -13.26 2.10 7.88
CA SER A 142 -13.81 3.42 7.57
C SER A 142 -14.09 3.64 6.08
N ARG A 143 -13.72 2.69 5.23
CA ARG A 143 -14.05 2.72 3.79
C ARG A 143 -15.51 2.35 3.58
N ASP A 144 -16.14 3.04 2.63
CA ASP A 144 -17.53 2.84 2.24
C ASP A 144 -17.65 3.10 0.73
N PHE A 145 -17.82 2.02 -0.04
CA PHE A 145 -18.02 2.04 -1.49
C PHE A 145 -18.68 0.73 -1.98
N ASP A 146 -19.31 0.80 -3.13
CA ASP A 146 -19.98 -0.37 -3.74
C ASP A 146 -18.97 -1.49 -4.06
N GLY A 147 -19.30 -2.73 -3.71
CA GLY A 147 -18.43 -3.91 -3.89
C GLY A 147 -17.42 -4.17 -2.76
N LEU A 148 -17.37 -3.32 -1.73
CA LEU A 148 -16.48 -3.50 -0.58
C LEU A 148 -16.77 -4.79 0.21
N ASP A 149 -18.06 -5.13 0.37
CA ASP A 149 -18.46 -6.32 1.09
C ASP A 149 -18.01 -7.61 0.39
N GLU A 150 -17.96 -7.62 -0.94
CA GLU A 150 -17.44 -8.75 -1.74
C GLU A 150 -15.93 -8.92 -1.49
N LEU A 151 -15.16 -7.83 -1.47
CA LEU A 151 -13.73 -7.88 -1.18
C LEU A 151 -13.47 -8.38 0.24
N ARG A 152 -14.23 -7.91 1.21
CA ARG A 152 -14.12 -8.36 2.61
C ARG A 152 -14.51 -9.82 2.79
N ALA A 153 -15.55 -10.29 2.09
CA ALA A 153 -15.98 -11.68 2.12
C ALA A 153 -14.97 -12.64 1.47
N ALA A 154 -14.15 -12.16 0.54
CA ALA A 154 -13.12 -12.95 -0.12
C ALA A 154 -11.87 -13.20 0.78
N ILE A 155 -11.70 -12.49 1.89
CA ILE A 155 -10.57 -12.67 2.82
C ILE A 155 -10.55 -14.11 3.34
N GLY A 156 -9.44 -14.82 3.12
CA GLY A 156 -9.26 -16.22 3.51
C GLY A 156 -10.03 -17.22 2.66
N ALA A 157 -10.96 -16.77 1.82
CA ALA A 157 -11.69 -17.63 0.87
C ALA A 157 -10.94 -17.82 -0.46
N VAL A 158 -10.09 -16.89 -0.83
CA VAL A 158 -9.24 -16.93 -2.03
C VAL A 158 -7.77 -16.72 -1.68
N PRO A 159 -6.81 -17.13 -2.54
CA PRO A 159 -5.39 -16.81 -2.39
C PRO A 159 -5.15 -15.29 -2.33
N LEU A 160 -4.08 -14.86 -1.67
CA LEU A 160 -3.73 -13.44 -1.50
C LEU A 160 -3.61 -12.69 -2.84
N GLU A 161 -2.93 -13.28 -3.83
CA GLU A 161 -2.78 -12.69 -5.17
C GLU A 161 -4.14 -12.51 -5.87
N GLU A 162 -5.09 -13.42 -5.66
CA GLU A 162 -6.45 -13.29 -6.21
C GLU A 162 -7.22 -12.14 -5.52
N LEU A 163 -7.15 -12.03 -4.19
CA LEU A 163 -7.74 -10.91 -3.44
C LEU A 163 -7.11 -9.57 -3.85
N PHE A 164 -5.79 -9.54 -4.07
CA PHE A 164 -5.10 -8.36 -4.60
C PHE A 164 -5.66 -7.99 -5.98
N MET A 165 -5.81 -8.94 -6.89
CA MET A 165 -6.35 -8.69 -8.23
C MET A 165 -7.82 -8.26 -8.21
N MET A 166 -8.64 -8.80 -7.32
CA MET A 166 -10.02 -8.33 -7.11
C MET A 166 -10.02 -6.85 -6.67
N THR A 167 -9.16 -6.51 -5.71
CA THR A 167 -9.02 -5.13 -5.19
C THR A 167 -8.48 -4.18 -6.27
N PHE A 168 -7.44 -4.60 -6.99
CA PHE A 168 -6.84 -3.80 -8.07
C PHE A 168 -7.84 -3.55 -9.20
N ASN A 169 -8.59 -4.58 -9.61
CA ASN A 169 -9.65 -4.48 -10.62
C ASN A 169 -10.74 -3.49 -10.18
N HIS A 170 -11.20 -3.59 -8.94
CA HIS A 170 -12.20 -2.67 -8.38
C HIS A 170 -11.73 -1.21 -8.45
N ILE A 171 -10.48 -0.95 -8.02
CA ILE A 171 -9.89 0.41 -8.05
C ILE A 171 -9.74 0.88 -9.50
N LEU A 172 -9.26 0.02 -10.41
CA LEU A 172 -9.10 0.35 -11.83
C LEU A 172 -10.43 0.73 -12.48
N LEU A 173 -11.48 -0.07 -12.28
CA LEU A 173 -12.82 0.21 -12.80
C LEU A 173 -13.34 1.54 -12.24
N THR A 174 -13.20 1.78 -10.95
CA THR A 174 -13.59 3.06 -10.32
C THR A 174 -12.85 4.26 -10.95
N LEU A 175 -11.56 4.14 -11.24
CA LEU A 175 -10.80 5.20 -11.90
C LEU A 175 -11.28 5.45 -13.32
N VAL A 176 -11.56 4.39 -14.09
CA VAL A 176 -12.06 4.47 -15.47
C VAL A 176 -13.46 5.11 -15.51
N GLU A 177 -14.38 4.65 -14.68
CA GLU A 177 -15.75 5.19 -14.58
C GLU A 177 -15.77 6.67 -14.21
N ARG A 178 -14.89 7.06 -13.27
CA ARG A 178 -14.73 8.46 -12.85
C ARG A 178 -13.83 9.28 -13.77
N ARG A 179 -13.38 8.73 -14.91
CA ARG A 179 -12.49 9.36 -15.89
C ARG A 179 -11.24 9.97 -15.23
N ARG A 180 -10.65 9.24 -14.28
CA ARG A 180 -9.40 9.64 -13.62
C ARG A 180 -8.20 9.14 -14.43
N ARG A 181 -7.07 9.84 -14.27
CA ARG A 181 -5.79 9.38 -14.85
C ARG A 181 -5.38 8.05 -14.26
N LEU A 182 -4.86 7.17 -15.09
CA LEU A 182 -4.22 5.93 -14.66
C LEU A 182 -2.71 6.17 -14.54
N HIS A 183 -2.10 5.55 -13.54
CA HIS A 183 -0.64 5.52 -13.41
C HIS A 183 -0.04 4.83 -14.66
N PRO A 184 1.08 5.31 -15.24
CA PRO A 184 1.67 4.70 -16.44
C PRO A 184 1.90 3.18 -16.34
N ALA A 185 2.32 2.69 -15.17
CA ALA A 185 2.53 1.27 -14.94
C ALA A 185 1.24 0.43 -14.79
N THR A 186 0.04 1.03 -14.73
CA THR A 186 -1.22 0.29 -14.46
C THR A 186 -1.46 -0.83 -15.46
N GLY A 187 -1.22 -0.58 -16.76
CA GLY A 187 -1.40 -1.60 -17.80
C GLY A 187 -0.41 -2.74 -17.70
N GLU A 188 0.84 -2.46 -17.34
CA GLU A 188 1.87 -3.47 -17.15
C GLU A 188 1.56 -4.35 -15.93
N VAL A 189 1.20 -3.75 -14.80
CA VAL A 189 0.76 -4.46 -13.59
C VAL A 189 -0.42 -5.37 -13.89
N TRP A 190 -1.47 -4.84 -14.54
CA TRP A 190 -2.63 -5.62 -14.94
C TRP A 190 -2.24 -6.83 -15.79
N ASN A 191 -1.49 -6.62 -16.87
CA ASN A 191 -1.10 -7.68 -17.79
C ASN A 191 -0.26 -8.76 -17.12
N HIS A 192 0.66 -8.37 -16.22
CA HIS A 192 1.49 -9.30 -15.47
C HIS A 192 0.64 -10.27 -14.64
N TYR A 193 -0.27 -9.77 -13.84
CA TYR A 193 -1.08 -10.62 -12.94
C TYR A 193 -2.17 -11.38 -13.67
N VAL A 194 -2.73 -10.87 -14.77
CA VAL A 194 -3.66 -11.61 -15.62
C VAL A 194 -2.96 -12.82 -16.28
N ALA A 195 -1.72 -12.66 -16.74
CA ALA A 195 -0.94 -13.78 -17.29
C ALA A 195 -0.73 -14.86 -16.22
N ARG A 196 -0.23 -14.51 -15.02
CA ARG A 196 -0.03 -15.44 -13.90
C ARG A 196 -1.32 -16.19 -13.49
N SER A 197 -2.45 -15.49 -13.44
CA SER A 197 -3.74 -16.10 -13.10
C SER A 197 -4.19 -17.14 -14.14
N ARG A 198 -3.86 -16.93 -15.43
CA ARG A 198 -4.16 -17.90 -16.50
C ARG A 198 -3.27 -19.13 -16.42
N ASP A 199 -1.98 -18.93 -16.17
CA ASP A 199 -0.99 -20.03 -16.03
C ASP A 199 -1.37 -20.93 -14.85
N ALA A 200 -1.70 -20.35 -13.69
CA ALA A 200 -2.15 -21.09 -12.51
C ALA A 200 -3.46 -21.90 -12.74
N LYS A 201 -4.37 -21.41 -13.60
CA LYS A 201 -5.57 -22.14 -13.98
C LYS A 201 -5.28 -23.29 -14.97
N ALA A 202 -4.35 -23.10 -15.90
CA ALA A 202 -3.94 -24.12 -16.85
C ALA A 202 -3.27 -25.30 -16.14
N GLU A 203 -2.40 -25.04 -15.14
CA GLU A 203 -1.76 -26.08 -14.33
C GLU A 203 -2.75 -26.91 -13.52
N LYS A 204 -3.80 -26.28 -12.94
CA LYS A 204 -4.87 -26.96 -12.18
C LYS A 204 -5.82 -27.76 -13.06
N GLY A 205 -5.97 -27.40 -14.33
CA GLY A 205 -6.83 -28.11 -15.30
C GLY A 205 -6.17 -29.32 -15.96
N THR A 206 -4.87 -29.52 -15.76
CA THR A 206 -4.09 -30.65 -16.29
C THR A 206 -3.75 -31.71 -15.23
N ALA A 207 -4.17 -31.54 -13.99
CA ALA A 207 -4.02 -32.50 -12.88
C ALA A 207 -5.35 -33.17 -12.55
#